data_ce9d566f55273399f9cf8a821b0176f7
#
_entry.id   ce9d566f55273399f9cf8a821b0176f7
#
_cell.length_a   1.000
_cell.length_b   1.000
_cell.length_c   1.000
_cell.angle_alpha   90.00
_cell.angle_beta   90.00
_cell.angle_gamma   90.00
#
_symmetry.space_group_name_H-M   'P 1'
#
loop_
_entity.id
_entity.type
_entity.pdbx_description
1 polymer ?
#
loop_
_entity_poly.entity_id
_entity_poly.type
_entity_poly.pdbx_seq_one_letter_code
_entity_poly.pdbx_strand_id
1 'polypeptide(L)'
;MKKYIVGNVKSIIYESNSGPYKVGVFRVKESNDEELLKYVNKTISFTGNFNELNNEIDYIFYGELSHHKKYGTQFSTESYEIKEPSDIDSIIVYLSSGFFKGVGTKTAQRIVEKFGIDTINVIKTDYEKLALISGMTLKKAKMMHDKITESE
;
A
#
# COMPACT_ATOMS: atom_id res chain seq x y z
N MET A 1 -19.98 0.30 -11.94
CA MET A 1 -19.07 0.15 -10.79
C MET A 1 -17.68 -0.22 -11.28
N LYS A 2 -16.67 0.48 -10.82
CA LYS A 2 -15.29 0.18 -11.22
C LYS A 2 -14.85 -1.16 -10.69
N LYS A 3 -14.06 -1.86 -11.49
CA LYS A 3 -13.42 -3.09 -11.05
C LYS A 3 -12.23 -2.73 -10.17
N TYR A 4 -11.91 -3.60 -9.22
CA TYR A 4 -10.74 -3.40 -8.39
C TYR A 4 -10.03 -4.73 -8.13
N ILE A 5 -8.73 -4.61 -7.86
CA ILE A 5 -7.91 -5.70 -7.35
C ILE A 5 -7.22 -5.24 -6.07
N VAL A 6 -7.14 -6.13 -5.10
CA VAL A 6 -6.44 -5.90 -3.84
C VAL A 6 -5.24 -6.84 -3.79
N GLY A 7 -4.11 -6.34 -3.43
CA GLY A 7 -2.92 -7.17 -3.31
C GLY A 7 -1.65 -6.34 -3.22
N ASN A 8 -0.56 -6.91 -3.70
CA ASN A 8 0.73 -6.23 -3.64
C ASN A 8 1.50 -6.29 -4.95
N VAL A 9 2.33 -5.29 -5.15
CA VAL A 9 3.21 -5.21 -6.32
C VAL A 9 4.36 -6.19 -6.15
N LYS A 10 4.57 -7.06 -7.14
CA LYS A 10 5.67 -8.01 -7.14
C LYS A 10 6.92 -7.44 -7.78
N SER A 11 6.75 -6.72 -8.89
CA SER A 11 7.87 -6.11 -9.60
C SER A 11 7.37 -4.99 -10.51
N ILE A 12 8.27 -4.06 -10.81
CA ILE A 12 8.04 -3.03 -11.82
C ILE A 12 8.87 -3.41 -13.04
N ILE A 13 8.20 -3.56 -14.17
CA ILE A 13 8.85 -3.95 -15.44
C ILE A 13 9.34 -2.73 -16.20
N TYR A 14 8.58 -1.63 -16.13
CA TYR A 14 8.88 -0.41 -16.87
C TYR A 14 8.45 0.81 -16.06
N GLU A 15 9.30 1.82 -16.06
CA GLU A 15 8.98 3.14 -15.50
C GLU A 15 9.31 4.21 -16.53
N SER A 16 8.41 5.15 -16.72
CA SER A 16 8.66 6.28 -17.60
C SER A 16 9.75 7.19 -16.99
N ASN A 17 10.69 7.64 -17.81
CA ASN A 17 11.73 8.57 -17.39
C ASN A 17 11.21 9.99 -17.15
N SER A 18 10.06 10.32 -17.73
CA SER A 18 9.54 11.68 -17.74
C SER A 18 8.21 11.85 -17.00
N GLY A 19 7.69 10.80 -16.40
CA GLY A 19 6.40 10.87 -15.73
C GLY A 19 6.13 9.68 -14.83
N PRO A 20 4.91 9.61 -14.28
CA PRO A 20 4.55 8.60 -13.29
C PRO A 20 4.10 7.26 -13.87
N TYR A 21 4.09 7.10 -15.19
CA TYR A 21 3.59 5.88 -15.82
C TYR A 21 4.47 4.67 -15.50
N LYS A 22 3.86 3.60 -15.05
CA LYS A 22 4.54 2.34 -14.72
C LYS A 22 3.80 1.14 -15.29
N VAL A 23 4.56 0.10 -15.58
CA VAL A 23 4.04 -1.22 -15.92
C VAL A 23 4.69 -2.22 -14.97
N GLY A 24 3.90 -3.10 -14.41
CA GLY A 24 4.43 -4.04 -13.44
C GLY A 24 3.59 -5.29 -13.31
N VAL A 25 3.92 -6.08 -12.30
CA VAL A 25 3.24 -7.34 -11.97
C VAL A 25 2.68 -7.23 -10.56
N PHE A 26 1.41 -7.57 -10.42
CA PHE A 26 0.65 -7.46 -9.18
C PHE A 26 0.14 -8.82 -8.76
N ARG A 27 0.32 -9.17 -7.49
CA ARG A 27 -0.25 -10.39 -6.93
C ARG A 27 -1.63 -10.07 -6.36
N VAL A 28 -2.65 -10.71 -6.91
CA VAL A 28 -4.04 -10.46 -6.55
C VAL A 28 -4.43 -11.28 -5.33
N LYS A 29 -5.01 -10.63 -4.33
CA LYS A 29 -5.55 -11.30 -3.14
C LYS A 29 -7.07 -11.30 -3.15
N GLU A 30 -7.68 -10.24 -3.66
CA GLU A 30 -9.14 -10.07 -3.72
C GLU A 30 -9.52 -9.27 -4.96
N SER A 31 -10.75 -9.45 -5.41
CA SER A 31 -11.34 -8.64 -6.48
C SER A 31 -12.87 -8.67 -6.38
N ASN A 32 -13.51 -7.68 -6.96
CA ASN A 32 -14.97 -7.61 -7.05
C ASN A 32 -15.52 -8.09 -8.40
N ASP A 33 -14.67 -8.55 -9.31
CA ASP A 33 -15.06 -8.89 -10.68
C ASP A 33 -14.82 -10.37 -10.98
N GLU A 34 -15.82 -11.04 -11.58
CA GLU A 34 -15.73 -12.47 -11.87
C GLU A 34 -14.52 -12.85 -12.71
N GLU A 35 -14.21 -12.04 -13.73
CA GLU A 35 -13.07 -12.33 -14.60
C GLU A 35 -11.74 -12.19 -13.86
N LEU A 36 -11.67 -11.28 -12.90
CA LEU A 36 -10.47 -11.07 -12.08
C LEU A 36 -10.33 -12.07 -10.95
N LEU A 37 -11.44 -12.69 -10.51
CA LEU A 37 -11.38 -13.69 -9.44
C LEU A 37 -10.49 -14.89 -9.79
N LYS A 38 -10.37 -15.22 -11.07
CA LYS A 38 -9.47 -16.31 -11.49
C LYS A 38 -7.98 -15.99 -11.26
N TYR A 39 -7.66 -14.74 -11.02
CA TYR A 39 -6.28 -14.32 -10.72
C TYR A 39 -5.97 -14.29 -9.23
N VAL A 40 -6.95 -14.56 -8.37
CA VAL A 40 -6.72 -14.59 -6.91
C VAL A 40 -5.64 -15.63 -6.59
N ASN A 41 -4.65 -15.22 -5.80
CA ASN A 41 -3.44 -15.98 -5.48
C ASN A 41 -2.50 -16.17 -6.68
N LYS A 42 -2.73 -15.43 -7.75
CA LYS A 42 -1.89 -15.41 -8.95
C LYS A 42 -1.47 -13.98 -9.25
N THR A 43 -0.73 -13.80 -10.33
CA THR A 43 -0.27 -12.47 -10.72
C THR A 43 -0.95 -12.02 -12.00
N ILE A 44 -1.07 -10.70 -12.14
CA ILE A 44 -1.56 -10.06 -13.35
C ILE A 44 -0.68 -8.85 -13.65
N SER A 45 -0.46 -8.58 -14.92
CA SER A 45 0.25 -7.36 -15.33
C SER A 45 -0.66 -6.14 -15.14
N PHE A 46 -0.11 -5.03 -14.70
CA PHE A 46 -0.86 -3.79 -14.56
C PHE A 46 -0.13 -2.63 -15.21
N THR A 47 -0.91 -1.62 -15.55
CA THR A 47 -0.39 -0.34 -16.05
C THR A 47 -1.07 0.79 -15.29
N GLY A 48 -0.47 1.95 -15.27
CA GLY A 48 -1.07 3.15 -14.67
C GLY A 48 -0.06 4.20 -14.28
N ASN A 49 -0.59 5.28 -13.73
CA ASN A 49 0.22 6.37 -13.22
C ASN A 49 0.30 6.27 -11.71
N PHE A 50 1.51 6.15 -11.19
CA PHE A 50 1.75 5.97 -9.76
C PHE A 50 2.87 6.88 -9.31
N ASN A 51 2.76 7.41 -8.09
CA ASN A 51 3.84 8.15 -7.51
C ASN A 51 4.95 7.16 -7.12
N GLU A 52 4.82 6.53 -6.00
CA GLU A 52 5.79 5.56 -5.52
C GLU A 52 5.04 4.32 -5.07
N LEU A 53 5.49 3.15 -5.50
CA LEU A 53 4.88 1.88 -5.10
C LEU A 53 5.87 1.08 -4.26
N ASN A 54 5.40 0.58 -3.12
CA ASN A 54 6.20 -0.23 -2.21
C ASN A 54 5.69 -1.67 -2.26
N ASN A 55 6.57 -2.63 -2.52
CA ASN A 55 6.18 -4.03 -2.66
C ASN A 55 5.84 -4.73 -1.33
N GLU A 56 6.05 -4.08 -0.21
CA GLU A 56 5.70 -4.63 1.10
C GLU A 56 4.32 -4.19 1.59
N ILE A 57 3.68 -3.26 0.89
CA ILE A 57 2.37 -2.69 1.26
C ILE A 57 1.31 -3.24 0.33
N ASP A 58 0.13 -3.53 0.87
CA ASP A 58 -1.01 -3.89 0.05
C ASP A 58 -1.70 -2.63 -0.48
N TYR A 59 -2.19 -2.72 -1.72
CA TYR A 59 -2.90 -1.64 -2.40
C TYR A 59 -4.23 -2.13 -2.93
N ILE A 60 -5.12 -1.18 -3.16
CA ILE A 60 -6.34 -1.41 -3.95
C ILE A 60 -6.15 -0.62 -5.24
N PHE A 61 -6.17 -1.31 -6.37
CA PHE A 61 -6.12 -0.69 -7.70
C PHE A 61 -7.51 -0.72 -8.31
N TYR A 62 -7.99 0.42 -8.76
CA TYR A 62 -9.29 0.58 -9.42
C TYR A 62 -9.08 0.83 -10.90
N GLY A 63 -9.85 0.19 -11.73
CA GLY A 63 -9.72 0.38 -13.18
C GLY A 63 -10.48 -0.66 -13.98
N GLU A 64 -9.90 -1.08 -15.09
CA GLU A 64 -10.52 -1.99 -16.04
C GLU A 64 -9.53 -3.04 -16.52
N LEU A 65 -10.07 -4.20 -16.92
CA LEU A 65 -9.28 -5.18 -17.65
C LEU A 65 -9.12 -4.73 -19.09
N SER A 66 -7.92 -4.90 -19.61
CA SER A 66 -7.66 -4.71 -21.04
C SER A 66 -6.98 -5.97 -21.59
N HIS A 67 -7.31 -6.29 -22.82
CA HIS A 67 -6.75 -7.45 -23.51
C HIS A 67 -5.88 -6.95 -24.67
N HIS A 68 -4.59 -7.12 -24.54
CA HIS A 68 -3.63 -6.66 -25.52
C HIS A 68 -3.17 -7.85 -26.38
N LYS A 69 -3.20 -7.70 -27.69
CA LYS A 69 -2.82 -8.80 -28.60
C LYS A 69 -1.41 -9.34 -28.33
N LYS A 70 -0.49 -8.43 -28.01
CA LYS A 70 0.92 -8.79 -27.80
C LYS A 70 1.23 -9.17 -26.37
N TYR A 71 0.65 -8.44 -25.39
CA TYR A 71 1.02 -8.56 -23.98
C TYR A 71 0.00 -9.30 -23.13
N GLY A 72 -1.10 -9.75 -23.72
CA GLY A 72 -2.15 -10.49 -23.02
C GLY A 72 -3.05 -9.59 -22.18
N THR A 73 -3.58 -10.19 -21.13
CA THR A 73 -4.50 -9.49 -20.23
C THR A 73 -3.75 -8.62 -19.24
N GLN A 74 -4.15 -7.37 -19.12
CA GLN A 74 -3.56 -6.41 -18.20
C GLN A 74 -4.66 -5.68 -17.44
N PHE A 75 -4.34 -5.25 -16.23
CA PHE A 75 -5.23 -4.38 -15.47
C PHE A 75 -4.79 -2.93 -15.69
N SER A 76 -5.66 -2.15 -16.31
CA SER A 76 -5.42 -0.74 -16.57
C SER A 76 -5.90 0.06 -15.36
N THR A 77 -4.96 0.53 -14.54
CA THR A 77 -5.26 1.22 -13.29
C THR A 77 -5.58 2.68 -13.54
N GLU A 78 -6.75 3.13 -13.08
CA GLU A 78 -7.18 4.51 -13.16
C GLU A 78 -6.88 5.28 -11.88
N SER A 79 -7.01 4.61 -10.74
CA SER A 79 -6.71 5.18 -9.44
C SER A 79 -6.30 4.08 -8.47
N TYR A 80 -5.69 4.46 -7.36
CA TYR A 80 -5.24 3.48 -6.39
C TYR A 80 -5.21 4.09 -4.99
N GLU A 81 -5.23 3.22 -4.00
CA GLU A 81 -5.06 3.62 -2.61
C GLU A 81 -4.35 2.53 -1.83
N ILE A 82 -3.76 2.89 -0.70
CA ILE A 82 -3.13 1.92 0.19
C ILE A 82 -4.24 1.18 0.92
N LYS A 83 -4.16 -0.15 0.95
CA LYS A 83 -5.06 -0.94 1.79
C LYS A 83 -4.50 -0.91 3.21
N GLU A 84 -5.29 -0.35 4.11
CA GLU A 84 -4.90 -0.21 5.51
C GLU A 84 -4.75 -1.58 6.17
N PRO A 85 -3.58 -1.87 6.80
CA PRO A 85 -3.39 -3.17 7.45
C PRO A 85 -4.23 -3.29 8.71
N SER A 86 -4.65 -4.51 9.05
CA SER A 86 -5.53 -4.76 10.19
C SER A 86 -4.97 -5.74 11.21
N ASP A 87 -3.93 -6.48 10.88
CA ASP A 87 -3.29 -7.41 11.83
C ASP A 87 -1.94 -6.88 12.30
N ILE A 88 -1.47 -7.40 13.43
CA ILE A 88 -0.25 -6.93 14.11
C ILE A 88 0.96 -6.95 13.19
N ASP A 89 1.23 -8.09 12.55
CA ASP A 89 2.43 -8.23 11.71
C ASP A 89 2.40 -7.30 10.49
N SER A 90 1.24 -7.17 9.86
CA SER A 90 1.07 -6.29 8.70
C SER A 90 1.21 -4.82 9.10
N ILE A 91 0.75 -4.44 10.29
CA ILE A 91 0.92 -3.07 10.78
C ILE A 91 2.41 -2.76 10.99
N ILE A 92 3.16 -3.69 11.57
CA ILE A 92 4.60 -3.52 11.77
C ILE A 92 5.31 -3.33 10.41
N VAL A 93 5.00 -4.19 9.44
CA VAL A 93 5.56 -4.09 8.09
C VAL A 93 5.23 -2.74 7.46
N TYR A 94 3.98 -2.32 7.56
CA TYR A 94 3.53 -1.04 7.01
C TYR A 94 4.30 0.14 7.61
N LEU A 95 4.44 0.18 8.94
CA LEU A 95 5.13 1.28 9.61
C LEU A 95 6.64 1.32 9.31
N SER A 96 7.25 0.17 9.06
CA SER A 96 8.69 0.05 8.83
C SER A 96 9.08 -0.11 7.37
N SER A 97 8.14 0.05 6.46
CA SER A 97 8.34 -0.18 5.02
C SER A 97 9.16 0.88 4.30
N GLY A 98 9.51 1.98 4.97
CA GLY A 98 10.16 3.13 4.34
C GLY A 98 9.18 4.23 3.93
N PHE A 99 7.89 3.95 3.98
CA PHE A 99 6.84 4.94 3.73
C PHE A 99 6.88 6.09 4.76
N PHE A 100 7.30 5.77 5.98
CA PHE A 100 7.48 6.74 7.06
C PHE A 100 8.96 6.89 7.37
N LYS A 101 9.55 8.02 7.01
CA LYS A 101 10.97 8.27 7.22
C LYS A 101 11.34 8.24 8.70
N GLY A 102 12.44 7.55 9.01
CA GLY A 102 12.95 7.49 10.38
C GLY A 102 12.24 6.51 11.29
N VAL A 103 11.32 5.71 10.75
CA VAL A 103 10.63 4.66 11.51
C VAL A 103 11.11 3.31 11.01
N GLY A 104 11.99 2.68 11.79
CA GLY A 104 12.50 1.35 11.47
C GLY A 104 11.70 0.26 12.15
N THR A 105 12.14 -0.99 11.95
CA THR A 105 11.44 -2.15 12.48
C THR A 105 11.29 -2.14 14.00
N LYS A 106 12.36 -1.79 14.72
CA LYS A 106 12.32 -1.76 16.19
C LYS A 106 11.33 -0.71 16.71
N THR A 107 11.35 0.47 16.12
CA THR A 107 10.41 1.52 16.51
C THR A 107 8.98 1.11 16.18
N ALA A 108 8.75 0.53 15.00
CA ALA A 108 7.43 0.03 14.62
C ALA A 108 6.94 -1.04 15.59
N GLN A 109 7.80 -1.97 15.99
CA GLN A 109 7.46 -3.00 16.97
C GLN A 109 7.07 -2.40 18.32
N ARG A 110 7.79 -1.38 18.77
CA ARG A 110 7.48 -0.69 20.04
C ARG A 110 6.13 0.01 20.00
N ILE A 111 5.82 0.64 18.86
CA ILE A 111 4.54 1.32 18.68
C ILE A 111 3.40 0.29 18.75
N VAL A 112 3.53 -0.79 18.00
CA VAL A 112 2.49 -1.82 17.92
C VAL A 112 2.36 -2.59 19.22
N GLU A 113 3.47 -2.80 19.94
CA GLU A 113 3.43 -3.42 21.26
C GLU A 113 2.57 -2.62 22.23
N LYS A 114 2.63 -1.30 22.15
CA LYS A 114 1.85 -0.42 23.03
C LYS A 114 0.38 -0.31 22.61
N PHE A 115 0.12 -0.15 21.31
CA PHE A 115 -1.23 0.16 20.82
C PHE A 115 -1.93 -1.01 20.13
N GLY A 116 -1.21 -2.08 19.79
CA GLY A 116 -1.79 -3.26 19.18
C GLY A 116 -2.47 -2.96 17.85
N ILE A 117 -3.60 -3.62 17.63
CA ILE A 117 -4.38 -3.43 16.39
C ILE A 117 -5.00 -2.04 16.28
N ASP A 118 -4.99 -1.27 17.36
CA ASP A 118 -5.51 0.10 17.38
C ASP A 118 -4.48 1.13 16.89
N THR A 119 -3.27 0.69 16.56
CA THR A 119 -2.15 1.58 16.20
C THR A 119 -2.50 2.59 15.12
N ILE A 120 -3.10 2.14 14.02
CA ILE A 120 -3.44 3.05 12.90
C ILE A 120 -4.45 4.10 13.37
N ASN A 121 -5.44 3.70 14.15
CA ASN A 121 -6.43 4.62 14.68
C ASN A 121 -5.80 5.66 15.62
N VAL A 122 -4.85 5.24 16.45
CA VAL A 122 -4.11 6.16 17.33
C VAL A 122 -3.32 7.18 16.52
N ILE A 123 -2.67 6.74 15.44
CA ILE A 123 -1.94 7.67 14.56
C ILE A 123 -2.90 8.69 13.94
N LYS A 124 -4.09 8.27 13.55
CA LYS A 124 -5.09 9.16 12.94
C LYS A 124 -5.71 10.15 13.93
N THR A 125 -6.01 9.71 15.14
CA THR A 125 -6.83 10.49 16.08
C THR A 125 -6.09 11.05 17.28
N ASP A 126 -4.92 10.51 17.61
CA ASP A 126 -4.18 10.89 18.81
C ASP A 126 -2.68 10.63 18.67
N TYR A 127 -2.11 11.13 17.58
CA TYR A 127 -0.71 10.83 17.21
C TYR A 127 0.30 11.28 18.28
N GLU A 128 -0.07 12.25 19.14
CA GLU A 128 0.82 12.76 20.18
C GLU A 128 1.27 11.65 21.15
N LYS A 129 0.44 10.63 21.33
CA LYS A 129 0.78 9.49 22.19
C LYS A 129 2.00 8.72 21.69
N LEU A 130 2.30 8.77 20.37
CA LEU A 130 3.46 8.09 19.82
C LEU A 130 4.77 8.73 20.28
N ALA A 131 4.76 10.02 20.59
CA ALA A 131 5.96 10.74 20.99
C ALA A 131 6.60 10.21 22.27
N LEU A 132 5.84 9.47 23.08
CA LEU A 132 6.31 8.88 24.33
C LEU A 132 7.09 7.59 24.12
N ILE A 133 7.07 7.04 22.92
CA ILE A 133 7.71 5.77 22.60
C ILE A 133 9.18 5.99 22.26
N SER A 134 10.06 5.13 22.79
CA SER A 134 11.49 5.19 22.48
C SER A 134 11.72 5.08 20.96
N GLY A 135 12.49 6.01 20.42
CA GLY A 135 12.74 6.08 18.97
C GLY A 135 11.80 7.02 18.22
N MET A 136 10.78 7.56 18.92
CA MET A 136 9.82 8.50 18.34
C MET A 136 10.05 9.92 18.86
N THR A 137 9.57 10.87 18.07
CA THR A 137 9.52 12.28 18.43
C THR A 137 8.14 12.81 18.02
N LEU A 138 7.75 13.96 18.55
CA LEU A 138 6.50 14.59 18.14
C LEU A 138 6.50 14.89 16.64
N LYS A 139 7.63 15.30 16.10
CA LYS A 139 7.79 15.57 14.66
C LYS A 139 7.54 14.33 13.82
N LYS A 140 8.09 13.19 14.21
CA LYS A 140 7.86 11.91 13.51
C LYS A 140 6.40 11.49 13.63
N ALA A 141 5.81 11.64 14.82
CA ALA A 141 4.41 11.28 15.05
C ALA A 141 3.47 12.09 14.16
N LYS A 142 3.72 13.39 14.05
CA LYS A 142 2.91 14.26 13.19
C LYS A 142 3.09 13.91 11.72
N MET A 143 4.32 13.61 11.30
CA MET A 143 4.59 13.19 9.93
C MET A 143 3.81 11.92 9.56
N MET A 144 3.77 10.95 10.48
CA MET A 144 3.01 9.72 10.27
C MET A 144 1.52 9.99 10.15
N HIS A 145 1.00 10.84 11.03
CA HIS A 145 -0.39 11.28 11.00
C HIS A 145 -0.72 11.92 9.64
N ASP A 146 0.10 12.87 9.21
CA ASP A 146 -0.11 13.58 7.96
C ASP A 146 -0.10 12.63 6.75
N LYS A 147 0.85 11.71 6.71
CA LYS A 147 0.95 10.74 5.61
C LYS A 147 -0.26 9.82 5.54
N ILE A 148 -0.72 9.32 6.66
CA ILE A 148 -1.88 8.42 6.71
C ILE A 148 -3.15 9.15 6.31
N THR A 149 -3.34 10.38 6.79
CA THR A 149 -4.55 11.15 6.48
C THR A 149 -4.56 11.65 5.04
N GLU A 150 -3.41 11.96 4.46
CA GLU A 150 -3.30 12.34 3.04
C GLU A 150 -3.65 11.19 2.10
N SER A 151 -3.49 9.94 2.54
CA SER A 151 -3.76 8.76 1.73
C SER A 151 -5.24 8.37 1.68
N GLU A 152 -6.08 9.03 2.46
CA GLU A 152 -7.52 8.73 2.51
C GLU A 152 -8.32 9.33 1.37
#